data_652935cadf83abff929e67eafbba7d77
#
_entry.id   652935cadf83abff929e67eafbba7d77
#
_cell.length_a   1.000
_cell.length_b   1.000
_cell.length_c   1.000
_cell.angle_alpha   90.00
_cell.angle_beta   90.00
_cell.angle_gamma   90.00
#
_symmetry.space_group_name_H-M   'P 1'
#
loop_
_entity.id
_entity.type
_entity.pdbx_description
1 polymer ?
#
loop_
_entity_poly.entity_id
_entity_poly.type
_entity_poly.pdbx_seq_one_letter_code
_entity_poly.pdbx_strand_id
1 'polypeptide(L)'
;TQKPYPTAADFAAVRALTPGEITLQQYIEGYIVSDPDSKNVVSSPQTKQFFFDRGENDRTAYIESLDGKWGFCLKFASSEDNTPARFSKVRLSLNGATLEKKNSPECYTITGLTAANILETSTPDEFKIPVKTKTIGELTDDDIFTLVSVTNLEIMCKDGAYTNCTDGYSFKDNINPIGTATAPRWDVAPLMCYDNTGRTIYMLTNTAAPWRRFSSGRDLDFNSVVPQGSGTFRGIVVADDVAPIRFGDLGRYQLRAMTAEEIALTDEPFSKTVVEWNWNDRKTDLIPEIGEGEINKYGATQGAAADFNNVVCSGKGGASSEQKGLVANGGITFTQQWWDFDADKGKYFDISFSTQGISGSNMVFGIVWGHGSMSNTTLSGPAHWNLLYSVDGGTTFQAVPDSPIIKKRSITWWSTTSQDSTPGFTEHLRKLPADCFGREKVVLRLQVADKVTDIAPGTSASTYLTNLGIEKGTLTPSVAAGNSQARIGTITVRYN
;
A
#
# COMPACT_ATOMS: atom_id res chain seq x y z
N THR A 1 34.74 19.97 -35.44
CA THR A 1 34.00 18.81 -35.93
C THR A 1 33.05 18.33 -34.86
N GLN A 2 31.76 18.62 -35.04
CA GLN A 2 30.70 18.08 -34.18
C GLN A 2 30.80 16.55 -34.23
N LYS A 3 30.98 15.90 -33.07
CA LYS A 3 30.85 14.44 -33.00
C LYS A 3 29.44 14.10 -33.52
N PRO A 4 29.33 13.15 -34.44
CA PRO A 4 28.01 12.74 -34.92
C PRO A 4 27.21 12.23 -33.73
N TYR A 5 25.97 12.72 -33.59
CA TYR A 5 25.03 12.16 -32.62
C TYR A 5 24.84 10.66 -32.89
N PRO A 6 24.75 9.83 -31.85
CA PRO A 6 24.39 8.44 -32.05
C PRO A 6 23.02 8.36 -32.73
N THR A 7 22.76 7.28 -33.43
CA THR A 7 21.44 7.02 -34.02
C THR A 7 20.42 6.65 -32.94
N ALA A 8 19.15 6.81 -33.26
CA ALA A 8 18.06 6.44 -32.37
C ALA A 8 17.88 4.90 -32.34
N ALA A 9 17.65 4.38 -31.13
CA ALA A 9 17.12 3.04 -30.92
C ALA A 9 15.72 3.15 -30.35
N ASP A 10 14.84 2.22 -30.71
CA ASP A 10 13.54 2.15 -30.06
C ASP A 10 13.62 1.40 -28.71
N PHE A 11 12.56 1.53 -27.90
CA PHE A 11 12.48 0.84 -26.60
C PHE A 11 12.49 -0.69 -26.77
N ALA A 12 11.92 -1.21 -27.86
CA ALA A 12 11.92 -2.64 -28.13
C ALA A 12 13.33 -3.20 -28.27
N ALA A 13 14.18 -2.49 -29.00
CA ALA A 13 15.58 -2.90 -29.18
C ALA A 13 16.35 -2.93 -27.87
N VAL A 14 16.14 -1.95 -26.99
CA VAL A 14 16.79 -1.92 -25.67
C VAL A 14 16.26 -3.04 -24.77
N ARG A 15 14.95 -3.28 -24.77
CA ARG A 15 14.33 -4.39 -24.03
C ARG A 15 14.84 -5.76 -24.44
N ALA A 16 15.28 -5.91 -25.69
CA ALA A 16 15.82 -7.16 -26.23
C ALA A 16 17.30 -7.39 -25.93
N LEU A 17 18.00 -6.41 -25.37
CA LEU A 17 19.39 -6.57 -24.98
C LEU A 17 19.55 -7.57 -23.85
N THR A 18 20.71 -8.22 -23.82
CA THR A 18 21.12 -9.00 -22.65
C THR A 18 21.37 -8.04 -21.48
N PRO A 19 20.81 -8.29 -20.29
CA PRO A 19 21.13 -7.49 -19.12
C PRO A 19 22.61 -7.37 -18.86
N GLY A 20 23.04 -6.20 -18.40
CA GLY A 20 24.43 -5.86 -18.16
C GLY A 20 24.81 -4.52 -18.76
N GLU A 21 26.10 -4.29 -18.95
CA GLU A 21 26.60 -3.05 -19.54
C GLU A 21 26.08 -2.88 -20.97
N ILE A 22 25.56 -1.68 -21.24
CA ILE A 22 25.06 -1.31 -22.56
C ILE A 22 26.20 -0.72 -23.37
N THR A 23 26.53 -1.39 -24.47
CA THR A 23 27.57 -0.97 -25.39
C THR A 23 27.04 -0.30 -26.66
N LEU A 24 25.72 -0.17 -26.77
CA LEU A 24 25.06 0.52 -27.88
C LEU A 24 25.47 2.00 -27.95
N GLN A 25 25.91 2.41 -29.14
CA GLN A 25 26.20 3.82 -29.44
C GLN A 25 24.96 4.57 -29.89
N GLN A 26 23.80 4.18 -29.37
CA GLN A 26 22.48 4.72 -29.75
C GLN A 26 21.85 5.41 -28.57
N TYR A 27 20.93 6.33 -28.86
CA TYR A 27 20.08 6.96 -27.84
C TYR A 27 18.65 6.45 -27.92
N ILE A 28 17.94 6.51 -26.82
CA ILE A 28 16.48 6.41 -26.82
C ILE A 28 15.86 7.80 -26.72
N GLU A 29 14.63 7.93 -27.20
CA GLU A 29 13.85 9.16 -27.07
C GLU A 29 12.52 8.84 -26.41
N GLY A 30 12.17 9.59 -25.39
CA GLY A 30 10.95 9.38 -24.64
C GLY A 30 10.60 10.57 -23.77
N TYR A 31 9.50 10.45 -23.03
CA TYR A 31 9.00 11.47 -22.12
C TYR A 31 9.26 11.09 -20.68
N ILE A 32 9.79 12.03 -19.92
CA ILE A 32 9.88 11.88 -18.46
C ILE A 32 8.49 12.08 -17.87
N VAL A 33 8.01 11.10 -17.13
CA VAL A 33 6.66 11.12 -16.52
C VAL A 33 6.65 11.27 -15.02
N SER A 34 7.82 11.28 -14.40
CA SER A 34 8.00 11.44 -12.95
C SER A 34 8.53 12.83 -12.58
N ASP A 35 8.31 13.18 -11.32
CA ASP A 35 8.78 14.42 -10.72
C ASP A 35 9.35 14.14 -9.33
N PRO A 36 10.67 14.32 -9.13
CA PRO A 36 11.28 14.13 -7.80
C PRO A 36 10.68 15.02 -6.71
N ASP A 37 10.20 16.21 -7.07
CA ASP A 37 9.58 17.14 -6.12
C ASP A 37 8.26 16.63 -5.55
N SER A 38 7.63 15.64 -6.20
CA SER A 38 6.49 14.92 -5.64
C SER A 38 6.81 14.17 -4.36
N LYS A 39 8.08 13.83 -4.14
CA LYS A 39 8.53 12.92 -3.07
C LYS A 39 7.85 11.56 -3.11
N ASN A 40 7.37 11.17 -4.27
CA ASN A 40 6.60 9.94 -4.46
C ASN A 40 7.04 9.13 -5.68
N VAL A 41 8.32 9.21 -6.02
CA VAL A 41 8.85 8.51 -7.21
C VAL A 41 9.12 7.04 -6.92
N VAL A 42 9.73 6.73 -5.80
CA VAL A 42 10.08 5.36 -5.43
C VAL A 42 9.91 5.14 -3.93
N SER A 43 9.65 3.90 -3.53
CA SER A 43 9.82 3.47 -2.15
C SER A 43 11.31 3.43 -1.81
N SER A 44 11.65 3.70 -0.57
CA SER A 44 13.01 3.48 -0.10
C SER A 44 13.42 2.03 -0.30
N PRO A 45 14.66 1.77 -0.66
CA PRO A 45 15.18 0.42 -0.62
C PRO A 45 14.94 -0.20 0.75
N GLN A 46 14.88 -1.51 0.80
CA GLN A 46 14.71 -2.23 2.07
C GLN A 46 15.87 -1.92 2.99
N THR A 47 15.74 -0.83 3.72
CA THR A 47 16.72 -0.39 4.72
C THR A 47 16.25 -0.75 6.10
N LYS A 48 17.16 -0.78 7.02
CA LYS A 48 16.87 -1.06 8.43
C LYS A 48 16.00 0.00 9.10
N GLN A 49 15.81 1.13 8.46
CA GLN A 49 15.25 2.32 9.11
C GLN A 49 13.87 2.74 8.63
N PHE A 50 13.37 2.18 7.55
CA PHE A 50 12.01 2.43 7.07
C PHE A 50 11.64 3.92 6.91
N PHE A 51 12.57 4.78 6.62
CA PHE A 51 12.27 6.17 6.37
C PHE A 51 12.49 6.53 4.90
N PHE A 52 11.89 7.62 4.49
CA PHE A 52 11.98 8.09 3.13
C PHE A 52 13.44 8.39 2.74
N ASP A 53 13.91 7.76 1.69
CA ASP A 53 15.22 7.98 1.11
C ASP A 53 15.13 9.06 0.03
N ARG A 54 15.50 10.28 0.40
CA ARG A 54 15.50 11.43 -0.49
C ARG A 54 16.46 11.22 -1.67
N GLY A 55 17.64 10.69 -1.40
CA GLY A 55 18.64 10.48 -2.44
C GLY A 55 18.15 9.52 -3.51
N GLU A 56 17.52 8.42 -3.11
CA GLU A 56 16.95 7.47 -4.05
C GLU A 56 15.79 8.08 -4.83
N ASN A 57 14.91 8.83 -4.17
CA ASN A 57 13.82 9.53 -4.84
C ASN A 57 14.33 10.53 -5.87
N ASP A 58 15.31 11.36 -5.49
CA ASP A 58 15.74 12.49 -6.30
C ASP A 58 16.62 12.07 -7.50
N ARG A 59 17.23 10.89 -7.45
CA ARG A 59 18.02 10.34 -8.55
C ARG A 59 17.27 9.34 -9.43
N THR A 60 15.98 9.13 -9.21
CA THR A 60 15.15 8.22 -9.98
C THR A 60 14.19 8.97 -10.88
N ALA A 61 14.07 8.51 -12.11
CA ALA A 61 13.08 9.01 -13.06
C ALA A 61 12.43 7.83 -13.81
N TYR A 62 11.25 8.07 -14.35
CA TYR A 62 10.60 7.14 -15.28
C TYR A 62 10.49 7.81 -16.63
N ILE A 63 10.93 7.10 -17.68
CA ILE A 63 10.81 7.54 -19.06
C ILE A 63 9.91 6.58 -19.81
N GLU A 64 8.91 7.11 -20.52
CA GLU A 64 8.07 6.31 -21.38
C GLU A 64 8.38 6.58 -22.86
N SER A 65 8.17 5.58 -23.71
CA SER A 65 8.35 5.70 -25.15
C SER A 65 7.42 6.77 -25.74
N LEU A 66 7.78 7.30 -26.91
CA LEU A 66 7.01 8.36 -27.55
C LEU A 66 5.56 7.95 -27.86
N ASP A 67 5.31 6.66 -28.04
CA ASP A 67 3.96 6.10 -28.22
C ASP A 67 3.28 5.69 -26.90
N GLY A 68 3.97 5.83 -25.78
CA GLY A 68 3.46 5.47 -24.45
C GLY A 68 3.40 3.97 -24.17
N LYS A 69 3.91 3.13 -25.06
CA LYS A 69 3.77 1.67 -24.96
C LYS A 69 4.58 1.06 -23.82
N TRP A 70 5.83 1.52 -23.65
CA TRP A 70 6.78 0.98 -22.66
C TRP A 70 7.46 2.06 -21.85
N GLY A 71 7.97 1.68 -20.71
CA GLY A 71 8.72 2.55 -19.83
C GLY A 71 10.00 1.89 -19.30
N PHE A 72 10.93 2.74 -18.90
CA PHE A 72 12.12 2.36 -18.13
C PHE A 72 12.21 3.14 -16.84
N CYS A 73 12.65 2.48 -15.78
CA CYS A 73 13.12 3.15 -14.59
C CYS A 73 14.57 3.59 -14.83
N LEU A 74 14.84 4.86 -14.62
CA LEU A 74 16.16 5.45 -14.77
C LEU A 74 16.77 5.74 -13.40
N LYS A 75 17.95 5.24 -13.15
CA LYS A 75 18.73 5.54 -11.95
C LYS A 75 19.96 6.35 -12.32
N PHE A 76 19.98 7.60 -11.89
CA PHE A 76 21.13 8.46 -12.05
C PHE A 76 22.15 8.25 -10.94
N ALA A 77 23.40 8.54 -11.19
CA ALA A 77 24.48 8.40 -10.22
C ALA A 77 24.28 9.35 -9.02
N SER A 78 23.72 10.53 -9.28
CA SER A 78 23.42 11.53 -8.25
C SER A 78 22.11 12.26 -8.58
N SER A 79 21.58 12.99 -7.62
CA SER A 79 20.40 13.82 -7.81
C SER A 79 20.67 14.99 -8.78
N GLU A 80 21.89 15.51 -8.79
CA GLU A 80 22.29 16.60 -9.69
C GLU A 80 22.30 16.16 -11.16
N ASP A 81 22.45 14.88 -11.40
CA ASP A 81 22.42 14.31 -12.76
C ASP A 81 20.98 14.17 -13.31
N ASN A 82 20.00 14.10 -12.44
CA ASN A 82 18.58 13.94 -12.82
C ASN A 82 17.95 15.31 -13.10
N THR A 83 18.29 15.90 -14.22
CA THR A 83 17.91 17.27 -14.57
C THR A 83 16.63 17.44 -15.37
N PRO A 84 16.15 16.46 -16.17
CA PRO A 84 14.97 16.67 -16.99
C PRO A 84 13.70 16.85 -16.14
N ALA A 85 12.92 17.87 -16.47
CA ALA A 85 11.63 18.08 -15.81
C ALA A 85 10.58 17.08 -16.29
N ARG A 86 9.57 16.84 -15.47
CA ARG A 86 8.40 16.04 -15.86
C ARG A 86 7.78 16.61 -17.14
N PHE A 87 7.39 15.72 -18.03
CA PHE A 87 6.78 16.00 -19.33
C PHE A 87 7.74 16.54 -20.39
N SER A 88 9.04 16.55 -20.11
CA SER A 88 10.06 16.81 -21.12
C SER A 88 10.28 15.60 -22.01
N LYS A 89 10.48 15.83 -23.30
CA LYS A 89 11.02 14.84 -24.21
C LYS A 89 12.54 14.85 -24.08
N VAL A 90 13.14 13.69 -23.91
CA VAL A 90 14.56 13.52 -23.66
C VAL A 90 15.18 12.56 -24.67
N ARG A 91 16.33 12.92 -25.21
CA ARG A 91 17.23 12.00 -25.88
C ARG A 91 18.30 11.55 -24.91
N LEU A 92 18.33 10.26 -24.63
CA LEU A 92 19.16 9.67 -23.61
C LEU A 92 20.13 8.68 -24.25
N SER A 93 21.43 8.97 -24.16
CA SER A 93 22.47 8.02 -24.56
C SER A 93 22.55 6.90 -23.55
N LEU A 94 22.62 5.68 -24.01
CA LEU A 94 22.68 4.50 -23.16
C LEU A 94 24.08 3.93 -23.00
N ASN A 95 25.04 4.44 -23.76
CA ASN A 95 26.40 3.91 -23.73
C ASN A 95 27.03 4.05 -22.36
N GLY A 96 27.53 2.95 -21.83
CA GLY A 96 28.17 2.90 -20.51
C GLY A 96 27.20 2.73 -19.34
N ALA A 97 25.89 2.79 -19.59
CA ALA A 97 24.88 2.48 -18.58
C ALA A 97 24.69 0.96 -18.44
N THR A 98 23.99 0.55 -17.41
CA THR A 98 23.70 -0.86 -17.14
C THR A 98 22.21 -1.12 -17.25
N LEU A 99 21.81 -2.14 -18.00
CA LEU A 99 20.45 -2.62 -18.11
C LEU A 99 20.22 -3.72 -17.07
N GLU A 100 19.20 -3.54 -16.24
CA GLU A 100 18.72 -4.54 -15.32
C GLU A 100 17.33 -4.99 -15.75
N LYS A 101 17.07 -6.28 -15.66
CA LYS A 101 15.77 -6.87 -15.99
C LYS A 101 15.23 -7.65 -14.81
N LYS A 102 13.97 -7.37 -14.46
CA LYS A 102 13.15 -8.20 -13.58
C LYS A 102 12.20 -9.04 -14.44
N ASN A 103 12.02 -10.31 -14.12
CA ASN A 103 11.24 -11.21 -14.97
C ASN A 103 9.79 -11.41 -14.54
N SER A 104 9.47 -11.18 -13.28
CA SER A 104 8.12 -11.36 -12.76
C SER A 104 7.80 -10.33 -11.69
N PRO A 105 7.10 -9.27 -12.06
CA PRO A 105 6.69 -8.88 -13.42
C PRO A 105 7.88 -8.45 -14.27
N GLU A 106 7.72 -8.52 -15.59
CA GLU A 106 8.76 -8.09 -16.53
C GLU A 106 8.88 -6.58 -16.56
N CYS A 107 10.00 -6.05 -16.11
CA CYS A 107 10.30 -4.63 -16.16
C CYS A 107 11.80 -4.39 -16.23
N TYR A 108 12.18 -3.17 -16.62
CA TYR A 108 13.54 -2.83 -16.95
C TYR A 108 13.98 -1.55 -16.26
N THR A 109 15.19 -1.58 -15.72
CA THR A 109 15.82 -0.42 -15.09
C THR A 109 17.18 -0.17 -15.77
N ILE A 110 17.48 1.09 -16.01
CA ILE A 110 18.76 1.54 -16.56
C ILE A 110 19.47 2.33 -15.46
N THR A 111 20.62 1.85 -15.04
CA THR A 111 21.42 2.40 -13.95
C THR A 111 22.72 3.01 -14.43
N GLY A 112 23.39 3.76 -13.56
CA GLY A 112 24.69 4.35 -13.88
C GLY A 112 24.63 5.55 -14.82
N LEU A 113 23.46 6.18 -14.95
CA LEU A 113 23.28 7.34 -15.79
C LEU A 113 23.87 8.59 -15.13
N THR A 114 24.41 9.48 -15.96
CA THR A 114 24.89 10.79 -15.54
C THR A 114 24.30 11.88 -16.43
N ALA A 115 24.51 13.15 -16.08
CA ALA A 115 24.11 14.26 -16.93
C ALA A 115 24.67 14.16 -18.35
N ALA A 116 25.84 13.56 -18.55
CA ALA A 116 26.43 13.37 -19.85
C ALA A 116 25.63 12.42 -20.76
N ASN A 117 24.80 11.55 -20.19
CA ASN A 117 23.91 10.68 -20.97
C ASN A 117 22.72 11.45 -21.58
N ILE A 118 22.39 12.65 -21.05
CA ILE A 118 21.28 13.47 -21.53
C ILE A 118 21.78 14.30 -22.69
N LEU A 119 21.40 13.94 -23.90
CA LEU A 119 21.86 14.62 -25.11
C LEU A 119 21.00 15.84 -25.44
N GLU A 120 19.71 15.76 -25.21
CA GLU A 120 18.76 16.82 -25.51
C GLU A 120 17.56 16.69 -24.59
N THR A 121 17.04 17.84 -24.14
CA THR A 121 15.83 17.95 -23.34
C THR A 121 14.95 19.04 -23.90
N SER A 122 13.69 18.72 -24.21
CA SER A 122 12.73 19.72 -24.66
C SER A 122 12.08 20.46 -23.49
N THR A 123 11.41 21.57 -23.79
CA THR A 123 10.53 22.22 -22.84
C THR A 123 9.39 21.25 -22.47
N PRO A 124 9.01 21.15 -21.19
CA PRO A 124 7.90 20.30 -20.76
C PRO A 124 6.58 20.67 -21.46
N ASP A 125 5.85 19.65 -21.90
CA ASP A 125 4.55 19.83 -22.52
C ASP A 125 3.66 18.61 -22.18
N GLU A 126 2.82 18.77 -21.17
CA GLU A 126 1.93 17.71 -20.69
C GLU A 126 0.96 17.20 -21.76
N PHE A 127 0.52 18.08 -22.67
CA PHE A 127 -0.44 17.71 -23.72
C PHE A 127 0.14 16.76 -24.78
N LYS A 128 1.45 16.65 -24.86
CA LYS A 128 2.12 15.72 -25.78
C LYS A 128 2.30 14.32 -25.22
N ILE A 129 2.06 14.12 -23.93
CA ILE A 129 2.31 12.85 -23.27
C ILE A 129 1.21 11.86 -23.62
N PRO A 130 1.51 10.73 -24.24
CA PRO A 130 0.52 9.67 -24.41
C PRO A 130 0.22 9.04 -23.05
N VAL A 131 -1.07 9.00 -22.71
CA VAL A 131 -1.56 8.38 -21.48
C VAL A 131 -2.55 7.30 -21.86
N LYS A 132 -2.21 6.05 -21.59
CA LYS A 132 -3.14 4.94 -21.80
C LYS A 132 -4.27 5.02 -20.79
N THR A 133 -5.49 4.71 -21.24
CA THR A 133 -6.65 4.61 -20.35
C THR A 133 -7.00 3.14 -20.20
N LYS A 134 -6.96 2.61 -18.98
CA LYS A 134 -7.16 1.19 -18.71
C LYS A 134 -7.97 0.98 -17.44
N THR A 135 -8.68 -0.14 -17.39
CA THR A 135 -9.17 -0.71 -16.12
C THR A 135 -8.06 -1.47 -15.43
N ILE A 136 -8.24 -1.83 -14.15
CA ILE A 136 -7.25 -2.65 -13.43
C ILE A 136 -6.96 -3.95 -14.18
N GLY A 137 -8.00 -4.61 -14.70
CA GLY A 137 -7.86 -5.90 -15.39
C GLY A 137 -7.14 -5.83 -16.73
N GLU A 138 -7.03 -4.65 -17.32
CA GLU A 138 -6.34 -4.44 -18.59
C GLU A 138 -4.85 -4.12 -18.44
N LEU A 139 -4.38 -3.91 -17.21
CA LEU A 139 -2.97 -3.65 -16.95
C LEU A 139 -2.12 -4.88 -17.27
N THR A 140 -0.99 -4.65 -17.90
CA THR A 140 0.01 -5.67 -18.23
C THR A 140 1.39 -5.21 -17.81
N ASP A 141 2.38 -6.09 -17.89
CA ASP A 141 3.77 -5.75 -17.59
C ASP A 141 4.32 -4.63 -18.49
N ASP A 142 3.75 -4.47 -19.70
CA ASP A 142 4.13 -3.37 -20.60
C ASP A 142 3.77 -1.99 -20.04
N ASP A 143 2.82 -1.91 -19.12
CA ASP A 143 2.41 -0.64 -18.53
C ASP A 143 3.37 -0.16 -17.43
N ILE A 144 4.23 -1.03 -16.93
CA ILE A 144 5.16 -0.69 -15.85
C ILE A 144 6.08 0.45 -16.29
N PHE A 145 6.20 1.46 -15.41
CA PHE A 145 6.96 2.71 -15.62
C PHE A 145 6.39 3.63 -16.68
N THR A 146 5.14 3.44 -17.06
CA THR A 146 4.39 4.38 -17.91
C THR A 146 3.30 5.10 -17.12
N LEU A 147 2.88 6.24 -17.62
CA LEU A 147 1.76 7.01 -17.07
C LEU A 147 0.44 6.46 -17.62
N VAL A 148 -0.42 5.99 -16.72
CA VAL A 148 -1.69 5.35 -17.10
C VAL A 148 -2.84 5.98 -16.30
N SER A 149 -3.95 6.25 -17.00
CA SER A 149 -5.21 6.59 -16.36
C SER A 149 -5.98 5.31 -16.08
N VAL A 150 -6.06 4.92 -14.82
CA VAL A 150 -6.84 3.76 -14.39
C VAL A 150 -8.23 4.22 -13.98
N THR A 151 -9.24 3.65 -14.59
CA THR A 151 -10.63 4.13 -14.49
C THR A 151 -11.46 3.29 -13.52
N ASN A 152 -12.62 3.84 -13.15
CA ASN A 152 -13.63 3.17 -12.32
C ASN A 152 -13.12 2.76 -10.95
N LEU A 153 -12.35 3.60 -10.30
CA LEU A 153 -11.77 3.32 -9.00
C LEU A 153 -12.54 3.98 -7.86
N GLU A 154 -12.57 3.30 -6.74
CA GLU A 154 -12.86 3.82 -5.41
C GLU A 154 -11.76 3.44 -4.45
N ILE A 155 -11.54 4.25 -3.41
CA ILE A 155 -10.69 3.89 -2.28
C ILE A 155 -11.50 3.06 -1.30
N MET A 156 -10.91 1.98 -0.81
CA MET A 156 -11.62 1.08 0.11
C MET A 156 -11.86 1.74 1.48
N CYS A 157 -10.80 2.25 2.10
CA CYS A 157 -10.90 2.91 3.39
C CYS A 157 -11.08 4.41 3.17
N LYS A 158 -12.33 4.87 3.29
CA LYS A 158 -12.70 6.25 2.99
C LYS A 158 -12.53 7.21 4.16
N ASP A 159 -12.06 6.72 5.30
CA ASP A 159 -11.97 7.50 6.54
C ASP A 159 -10.57 8.09 6.76
N GLY A 160 -9.70 8.03 5.79
CA GLY A 160 -8.30 8.28 6.02
C GLY A 160 -7.68 9.38 5.21
N ALA A 161 -6.46 9.69 5.59
CA ALA A 161 -5.51 10.40 4.76
C ALA A 161 -4.82 9.43 3.79
N TYR A 162 -4.07 9.95 2.83
CA TYR A 162 -3.32 9.11 1.91
C TYR A 162 -2.22 8.29 2.58
N THR A 163 -1.80 8.70 3.76
CA THR A 163 -0.94 7.91 4.62
C THR A 163 -1.58 7.78 5.99
N ASN A 164 -1.73 6.55 6.44
CA ASN A 164 -2.37 6.29 7.72
C ASN A 164 -1.47 6.56 8.92
N CYS A 165 -0.22 6.43 8.74
CA CYS A 165 0.71 6.74 9.81
C CYS A 165 1.82 7.58 9.30
N THR A 166 2.28 8.42 10.09
CA THR A 166 3.10 9.21 9.65
C THR A 166 4.18 9.58 10.29
N ASP A 167 4.46 10.40 10.15
CA ASP A 167 5.52 11.14 10.47
C ASP A 167 5.34 11.79 11.80
N GLY A 168 4.68 11.36 12.70
CA GLY A 168 4.50 11.94 14.03
C GLY A 168 5.62 12.83 14.57
N TYR A 169 6.64 13.01 13.78
CA TYR A 169 7.84 13.69 14.17
C TYR A 169 7.96 15.09 13.66
N SER A 170 7.67 15.27 12.41
CA SER A 170 7.72 16.58 11.82
C SER A 170 6.67 16.72 10.76
N PHE A 171 5.80 17.61 10.96
CA PHE A 171 4.89 18.06 9.93
C PHE A 171 5.56 19.07 9.00
N LYS A 172 6.65 19.63 9.43
CA LYS A 172 7.42 20.60 8.67
C LYS A 172 8.39 19.98 7.71
N ASP A 173 9.10 18.97 8.18
CA ASP A 173 10.09 18.24 7.42
C ASP A 173 9.96 16.77 7.72
N ASN A 174 9.12 16.12 6.94
CA ASN A 174 8.90 14.70 7.09
C ASN A 174 9.69 13.88 6.10
N ILE A 175 10.66 14.47 5.51
CA ILE A 175 11.65 13.77 4.71
C ILE A 175 12.61 13.01 5.62
N ASN A 176 12.93 13.63 6.75
CA ASN A 176 13.81 13.03 7.73
C ASN A 176 13.13 12.92 9.09
N PRO A 177 13.41 11.88 9.85
CA PRO A 177 12.99 11.80 11.23
C PRO A 177 13.60 12.97 12.00
N ILE A 178 12.79 13.65 12.76
CA ILE A 178 13.31 14.73 13.58
C ILE A 178 14.23 14.18 14.64
N GLY A 179 15.36 14.79 14.72
CA GLY A 179 16.27 14.66 15.84
C GLY A 179 17.12 13.42 15.81
N THR A 180 16.78 12.39 15.07
CA THR A 180 17.67 11.23 14.94
C THR A 180 17.35 10.41 13.70
N ALA A 181 18.39 9.96 13.04
CA ALA A 181 18.30 8.94 12.02
C ALA A 181 17.82 7.57 12.55
N THR A 182 17.57 7.48 13.83
CA THR A 182 17.24 6.22 14.51
C THR A 182 15.76 5.99 14.76
N ALA A 183 14.92 6.99 14.48
CA ALA A 183 13.48 6.84 14.61
C ALA A 183 12.89 6.37 13.27
N PRO A 184 12.76 5.07 13.05
CA PRO A 184 12.32 4.53 11.77
C PRO A 184 10.86 4.84 11.51
N ARG A 185 10.56 4.99 10.22
CA ARG A 185 9.21 5.24 9.76
C ARG A 185 8.94 4.47 8.50
N TRP A 186 7.69 4.36 8.20
CA TRP A 186 7.28 3.84 6.91
C TRP A 186 7.52 4.90 5.85
N ASP A 187 8.20 4.52 4.79
CA ASP A 187 8.43 5.38 3.64
C ASP A 187 7.24 5.43 2.69
N VAL A 188 6.31 4.53 2.85
CA VAL A 188 5.11 4.42 2.05
C VAL A 188 3.95 3.87 2.88
N ALA A 189 2.78 4.36 2.62
CA ALA A 189 1.54 3.84 3.19
C ALA A 189 0.58 3.49 2.04
N PRO A 190 0.46 2.21 1.69
CA PRO A 190 -0.43 1.81 0.61
C PRO A 190 -1.89 1.90 1.03
N LEU A 191 -2.70 2.44 0.13
CA LEU A 191 -4.15 2.39 0.23
C LEU A 191 -4.71 1.48 -0.85
N MET A 192 -5.68 0.67 -0.48
CA MET A 192 -6.35 -0.20 -1.43
C MET A 192 -7.38 0.58 -2.22
N CYS A 193 -7.25 0.54 -3.55
CA CYS A 193 -8.29 0.93 -4.48
C CYS A 193 -8.93 -0.32 -5.08
N TYR A 194 -10.16 -0.23 -5.50
CA TYR A 194 -10.86 -1.30 -6.21
C TYR A 194 -11.75 -0.73 -7.30
N ASP A 195 -12.01 -1.53 -8.30
CA ASP A 195 -12.90 -1.15 -9.40
C ASP A 195 -14.30 -1.76 -9.24
N ASN A 196 -15.19 -1.37 -10.15
CA ASN A 196 -16.58 -1.84 -10.13
C ASN A 196 -16.75 -3.32 -10.50
N THR A 197 -15.67 -4.03 -10.76
CA THR A 197 -15.66 -5.50 -10.93
C THR A 197 -15.11 -6.24 -9.71
N GLY A 198 -14.65 -5.51 -8.70
CA GLY A 198 -14.04 -6.06 -7.49
C GLY A 198 -12.55 -6.37 -7.60
N ARG A 199 -11.89 -5.97 -8.70
CA ARG A 199 -10.43 -6.03 -8.79
C ARG A 199 -9.79 -4.94 -7.98
N THR A 200 -8.60 -5.21 -7.49
CA THR A 200 -7.88 -4.32 -6.57
C THR A 200 -6.54 -3.87 -7.12
N ILE A 201 -6.11 -2.69 -6.70
CA ILE A 201 -4.78 -2.17 -6.91
C ILE A 201 -4.40 -1.26 -5.75
N TYR A 202 -3.16 -1.33 -5.28
CA TYR A 202 -2.69 -0.40 -4.27
C TYR A 202 -2.20 0.91 -4.88
N MET A 203 -2.57 2.00 -4.23
CA MET A 203 -1.98 3.31 -4.41
C MET A 203 -0.86 3.48 -3.38
N LEU A 204 0.33 3.78 -3.84
CA LEU A 204 1.49 4.03 -2.99
C LEU A 204 1.69 5.52 -2.84
N THR A 205 1.69 5.99 -1.60
CA THR A 205 2.00 7.38 -1.25
C THR A 205 3.07 7.38 -0.19
N ASN A 206 4.23 7.94 -0.51
CA ASN A 206 5.32 8.06 0.44
C ASN A 206 4.94 9.03 1.55
N THR A 207 5.48 8.82 2.73
CA THR A 207 5.23 9.68 3.89
C THR A 207 5.74 11.11 3.70
N ALA A 208 6.62 11.34 2.73
CA ALA A 208 7.12 12.67 2.38
C ALA A 208 6.29 13.39 1.31
N ALA A 209 5.31 12.73 0.70
CA ALA A 209 4.48 13.36 -0.33
C ALA A 209 3.70 14.57 0.23
N PRO A 210 3.69 15.72 -0.45
CA PRO A 210 3.07 16.94 0.07
C PRO A 210 1.58 16.79 0.40
N TRP A 211 0.87 15.95 -0.36
CA TRP A 211 -0.58 15.73 -0.20
C TRP A 211 -0.94 14.61 0.79
N ARG A 212 0.03 13.99 1.40
CA ARG A 212 -0.21 12.80 2.24
C ARG A 212 -1.30 12.96 3.28
N ARG A 213 -1.54 14.18 3.76
CA ARG A 213 -2.51 14.49 4.77
C ARG A 213 -3.27 15.78 4.59
N PHE A 214 -3.14 16.40 3.43
CA PHE A 214 -3.72 17.71 3.19
C PHE A 214 -3.39 18.73 4.30
N SER A 215 -2.18 18.71 4.82
CA SER A 215 -1.75 19.64 5.86
C SER A 215 -1.00 20.82 5.28
N SER A 216 -1.18 21.97 5.86
CA SER A 216 -0.34 23.12 5.62
C SER A 216 0.66 23.27 6.76
N GLY A 217 1.92 23.03 6.48
CA GLY A 217 2.95 23.17 7.48
C GLY A 217 2.77 22.18 8.64
N ARG A 218 2.60 22.70 9.85
CA ARG A 218 2.46 21.92 11.06
C ARG A 218 1.00 21.57 11.38
N ASP A 219 0.09 22.30 10.78
CA ASP A 219 -1.33 22.14 11.06
C ASP A 219 -1.90 21.04 10.17
N LEU A 220 -2.27 19.95 10.79
CA LEU A 220 -2.95 18.86 10.10
C LEU A 220 -4.45 19.20 10.04
N ASP A 221 -5.01 19.07 8.86
CA ASP A 221 -6.45 19.08 8.73
C ASP A 221 -6.98 17.68 9.07
N PHE A 222 -7.39 17.51 10.29
CA PHE A 222 -7.92 16.23 10.76
C PHE A 222 -9.27 15.85 10.16
N ASN A 223 -9.91 16.80 9.48
CA ASN A 223 -11.14 16.53 8.75
C ASN A 223 -10.87 16.18 7.28
N SER A 224 -9.65 16.35 6.84
CA SER A 224 -9.29 15.97 5.47
C SER A 224 -9.21 14.48 5.35
N VAL A 225 -9.98 13.96 4.42
CA VAL A 225 -10.04 12.54 4.10
C VAL A 225 -9.70 12.35 2.63
N VAL A 226 -9.36 11.14 2.27
CA VAL A 226 -9.22 10.75 0.87
C VAL A 226 -10.52 10.96 0.11
N PRO A 227 -10.49 11.03 -1.22
CA PRO A 227 -11.70 11.15 -2.02
C PRO A 227 -12.72 10.06 -1.68
N GLN A 228 -13.98 10.47 -1.55
CA GLN A 228 -15.09 9.60 -1.17
C GLN A 228 -15.81 8.98 -2.36
N GLY A 229 -15.59 9.53 -3.54
CA GLY A 229 -16.27 9.13 -4.76
C GLY A 229 -15.51 8.10 -5.57
N SER A 230 -15.94 7.95 -6.81
CA SER A 230 -15.31 7.13 -7.82
C SER A 230 -14.68 7.99 -8.90
N GLY A 231 -13.86 7.38 -9.74
CA GLY A 231 -13.29 8.09 -10.87
C GLY A 231 -12.00 7.49 -11.39
N THR A 232 -11.15 8.35 -11.88
CA THR A 232 -9.92 8.00 -12.56
C THR A 232 -8.71 8.40 -11.73
N PHE A 233 -7.76 7.49 -11.64
CA PHE A 233 -6.45 7.77 -11.08
C PHE A 233 -5.42 7.71 -12.20
N ARG A 234 -4.80 8.84 -12.52
CA ARG A 234 -3.66 8.92 -13.43
C ARG A 234 -2.39 8.76 -12.63
N GLY A 235 -1.70 7.67 -12.82
CA GLY A 235 -0.47 7.40 -12.08
C GLY A 235 0.56 6.64 -12.90
N ILE A 236 1.77 6.60 -12.36
CA ILE A 236 2.81 5.73 -12.88
C ILE A 236 2.56 4.33 -12.33
N VAL A 237 2.48 3.36 -13.22
CA VAL A 237 2.38 1.96 -12.83
C VAL A 237 3.76 1.49 -12.40
N VAL A 238 3.84 0.93 -11.21
CA VAL A 238 5.08 0.39 -10.66
C VAL A 238 4.86 -1.05 -10.19
N ALA A 239 5.97 -1.75 -9.98
CA ALA A 239 6.01 -3.08 -9.39
C ALA A 239 7.08 -3.08 -8.30
N ASP A 240 6.76 -2.46 -7.17
CA ASP A 240 7.72 -2.25 -6.10
C ASP A 240 7.89 -3.49 -5.23
N ASP A 241 9.14 -3.83 -4.93
CA ASP A 241 9.51 -4.83 -3.95
C ASP A 241 9.59 -4.20 -2.55
N VAL A 242 8.46 -3.75 -2.04
CA VAL A 242 8.42 -3.33 -0.64
C VAL A 242 8.55 -4.53 0.27
N ALA A 243 9.12 -4.31 1.45
CA ALA A 243 9.34 -5.40 2.39
C ALA A 243 8.06 -6.21 2.60
N PRO A 244 8.08 -7.53 2.33
CA PRO A 244 6.87 -8.35 2.31
C PRO A 244 6.09 -8.35 3.62
N ILE A 245 6.77 -8.11 4.73
CA ILE A 245 6.16 -8.05 6.06
C ILE A 245 5.32 -6.80 6.27
N ARG A 246 5.42 -5.79 5.42
CA ARG A 246 4.67 -4.54 5.56
C ARG A 246 3.28 -4.62 4.93
N PHE A 247 3.15 -5.28 3.80
CA PHE A 247 1.97 -5.18 2.95
C PHE A 247 1.55 -6.56 2.45
N GLY A 248 0.51 -7.12 3.02
CA GLY A 248 0.08 -8.49 2.75
C GLY A 248 -0.30 -8.76 1.31
N ASP A 249 -1.12 -7.89 0.73
CA ASP A 249 -1.73 -8.07 -0.59
C ASP A 249 -1.30 -7.00 -1.59
N LEU A 250 -0.02 -6.68 -1.67
CA LEU A 250 0.45 -5.57 -2.50
C LEU A 250 0.08 -5.71 -3.98
N GLY A 251 -0.06 -6.93 -4.46
CA GLY A 251 -0.40 -7.20 -5.85
C GLY A 251 0.78 -7.04 -6.81
N ARG A 252 0.51 -7.34 -8.07
CA ARG A 252 1.53 -7.33 -9.13
C ARG A 252 1.90 -5.91 -9.55
N TYR A 253 0.93 -5.00 -9.56
CA TYR A 253 1.10 -3.61 -9.96
C TYR A 253 0.58 -2.69 -8.87
N GLN A 254 1.20 -1.53 -8.78
CA GLN A 254 0.76 -0.45 -7.90
C GLN A 254 0.77 0.86 -8.68
N LEU A 255 0.14 1.89 -8.14
CA LEU A 255 0.06 3.21 -8.75
C LEU A 255 0.73 4.25 -7.87
N ARG A 256 1.48 5.15 -8.51
CA ARG A 256 2.06 6.33 -7.87
C ARG A 256 1.60 7.58 -8.56
N ALA A 257 0.92 8.46 -7.83
CA ALA A 257 0.64 9.82 -8.28
C ALA A 257 1.87 10.70 -8.07
N MET A 258 2.01 11.71 -8.91
CA MET A 258 2.99 12.78 -8.76
C MET A 258 2.36 14.06 -8.20
N THR A 259 1.03 14.17 -8.26
CA THR A 259 0.23 15.24 -7.67
C THR A 259 -1.07 14.69 -7.10
N ALA A 260 -1.67 15.41 -6.15
CA ALA A 260 -2.97 15.01 -5.58
C ALA A 260 -4.09 15.06 -6.62
N GLU A 261 -4.03 16.01 -7.53
CA GLU A 261 -5.04 16.22 -8.58
C GLU A 261 -5.14 15.05 -9.55
N GLU A 262 -4.08 14.26 -9.66
CA GLU A 262 -4.10 13.05 -10.49
C GLU A 262 -5.00 11.95 -9.91
N ILE A 263 -5.34 12.05 -8.63
CA ILE A 263 -6.28 11.15 -7.96
C ILE A 263 -7.67 11.77 -8.03
N ALA A 264 -8.28 11.70 -9.21
CA ALA A 264 -9.52 12.38 -9.54
C ALA A 264 -10.75 11.47 -9.30
N LEU A 265 -10.98 11.07 -8.06
CA LEU A 265 -12.13 10.26 -7.65
C LEU A 265 -13.28 11.19 -7.21
N THR A 266 -13.78 11.98 -8.15
CA THR A 266 -14.71 13.07 -7.90
C THR A 266 -16.14 12.79 -8.35
N ASP A 267 -16.38 11.64 -8.97
CA ASP A 267 -17.70 11.21 -9.40
C ASP A 267 -18.45 10.55 -8.22
N GLU A 268 -19.75 10.35 -8.39
CA GLU A 268 -20.54 9.60 -7.42
C GLU A 268 -19.97 8.20 -7.23
N PRO A 269 -19.99 7.67 -6.02
CA PRO A 269 -19.57 6.30 -5.77
C PRO A 269 -20.35 5.30 -6.63
N PHE A 270 -19.67 4.33 -7.22
CA PHE A 270 -20.33 3.22 -7.91
C PHE A 270 -20.87 2.19 -6.92
N SER A 271 -20.29 2.11 -5.73
CA SER A 271 -20.68 1.12 -4.72
C SER A 271 -21.66 1.70 -3.70
N LYS A 272 -22.49 0.80 -3.15
CA LYS A 272 -23.35 1.04 -1.99
C LYS A 272 -22.88 0.16 -0.84
N THR A 273 -22.99 0.67 0.39
CA THR A 273 -22.59 -0.08 1.58
C THR A 273 -23.75 -0.95 2.09
N VAL A 274 -23.49 -2.22 2.28
CA VAL A 274 -24.39 -3.14 2.97
C VAL A 274 -24.26 -2.94 4.48
N VAL A 275 -23.04 -3.02 4.98
CA VAL A 275 -22.72 -2.91 6.40
C VAL A 275 -21.29 -2.43 6.57
N GLU A 276 -21.06 -1.59 7.58
CA GLU A 276 -19.73 -1.11 7.90
C GLU A 276 -19.58 -0.87 9.41
N TRP A 277 -18.48 -1.40 9.93
CA TRP A 277 -17.94 -1.09 11.24
C TRP A 277 -16.67 -0.28 11.04
N ASN A 278 -16.62 0.93 11.55
CA ASN A 278 -15.42 1.78 11.49
C ASN A 278 -15.03 2.37 12.85
N TRP A 279 -15.89 2.24 13.85
CA TRP A 279 -15.71 2.75 15.23
C TRP A 279 -15.30 4.23 15.30
N ASN A 280 -15.67 5.02 14.33
CA ASN A 280 -15.39 6.45 14.31
C ASN A 280 -16.15 7.20 15.40
N ASP A 281 -17.24 6.63 15.90
CA ASP A 281 -18.01 7.14 17.04
C ASP A 281 -17.34 6.85 18.39
N ARG A 282 -16.24 6.10 18.42
CA ARG A 282 -15.49 5.73 19.63
C ARG A 282 -16.26 4.90 20.66
N LYS A 283 -17.37 4.33 20.29
CA LYS A 283 -18.11 3.44 21.18
C LYS A 283 -17.47 2.06 21.22
N THR A 284 -17.55 1.45 22.41
CA THR A 284 -17.01 0.10 22.65
C THR A 284 -18.05 -0.97 22.36
N ASP A 285 -18.84 -0.80 21.36
CA ASP A 285 -19.83 -1.79 20.95
C ASP A 285 -19.47 -2.44 19.59
N LEU A 286 -20.25 -3.40 19.20
CA LEU A 286 -20.12 -4.08 17.91
C LEU A 286 -21.30 -3.77 17.00
N ILE A 287 -21.96 -2.65 17.23
CA ILE A 287 -23.04 -2.15 16.37
C ILE A 287 -22.37 -1.46 15.18
N PRO A 288 -22.72 -1.83 13.96
CA PRO A 288 -22.14 -1.17 12.79
C PRO A 288 -22.59 0.29 12.70
N GLU A 289 -21.72 1.16 12.20
CA GLU A 289 -22.04 2.57 11.94
C GLU A 289 -22.91 2.73 10.70
N ILE A 290 -22.86 1.77 9.78
CA ILE A 290 -23.71 1.76 8.57
C ILE A 290 -24.32 0.37 8.43
N GLY A 291 -25.64 0.32 8.20
CA GLY A 291 -26.35 -0.94 8.00
C GLY A 291 -26.58 -1.72 9.27
N GLU A 292 -26.87 -2.99 9.13
CA GLU A 292 -27.14 -3.92 10.23
C GLU A 292 -26.26 -5.16 10.11
N GLY A 293 -25.74 -5.64 11.22
CA GLY A 293 -24.90 -6.82 11.26
C GLY A 293 -24.38 -7.15 12.64
N GLU A 294 -23.68 -8.27 12.75
CA GLU A 294 -23.12 -8.75 14.01
C GLU A 294 -21.69 -9.24 13.82
N ILE A 295 -20.86 -9.05 14.83
CA ILE A 295 -19.56 -9.67 14.96
C ILE A 295 -19.57 -10.61 16.14
N ASN A 296 -19.31 -11.89 15.90
CA ASN A 296 -19.19 -12.90 16.93
C ASN A 296 -17.73 -13.18 17.23
N LYS A 297 -17.35 -13.03 18.46
CA LYS A 297 -15.95 -13.06 18.93
C LYS A 297 -15.47 -14.40 19.49
N TYR A 298 -16.31 -15.40 19.58
CA TYR A 298 -15.99 -16.79 19.96
C TYR A 298 -14.91 -16.93 21.04
N GLY A 299 -15.18 -16.37 22.22
CA GLY A 299 -14.24 -16.47 23.35
C GLY A 299 -13.15 -15.42 23.38
N ALA A 300 -13.02 -14.59 22.36
CA ALA A 300 -12.08 -13.47 22.41
C ALA A 300 -12.55 -12.41 23.40
N THR A 301 -11.60 -11.77 24.07
CA THR A 301 -11.87 -10.61 24.93
C THR A 301 -11.87 -9.35 24.07
N GLN A 302 -12.94 -8.61 24.11
CA GLN A 302 -13.07 -7.34 23.41
C GLN A 302 -12.42 -6.22 24.22
N GLY A 303 -11.53 -5.47 23.58
CA GLY A 303 -10.95 -4.27 24.17
C GLY A 303 -11.85 -3.04 23.96
N ALA A 304 -11.47 -1.94 24.58
CA ALA A 304 -12.12 -0.67 24.38
C ALA A 304 -11.89 -0.15 22.96
N ALA A 305 -12.85 0.61 22.43
CA ALA A 305 -12.65 1.33 21.19
C ALA A 305 -11.53 2.36 21.36
N ALA A 306 -10.68 2.47 20.38
CA ALA A 306 -9.53 3.34 20.41
C ALA A 306 -9.27 3.94 19.02
N ASP A 307 -8.60 5.06 19.01
CA ASP A 307 -8.03 5.62 17.80
C ASP A 307 -6.69 4.94 17.52
N PHE A 308 -6.68 3.98 16.63
CA PHE A 308 -5.49 3.21 16.33
C PHE A 308 -4.42 4.05 15.64
N ASN A 309 -4.82 5.04 14.88
CA ASN A 309 -3.86 5.93 14.24
C ASN A 309 -3.18 6.82 15.28
N ASN A 310 -3.91 7.25 16.29
CA ASN A 310 -3.33 7.96 17.41
C ASN A 310 -2.38 7.07 18.21
N VAL A 311 -2.75 5.83 18.43
CA VAL A 311 -1.87 4.87 19.10
C VAL A 311 -0.59 4.70 18.31
N VAL A 312 -0.72 4.60 17.00
CA VAL A 312 0.41 4.47 16.11
C VAL A 312 1.29 5.72 16.11
N CYS A 313 0.73 6.86 16.27
CA CYS A 313 1.47 8.15 16.23
C CYS A 313 1.74 8.77 17.59
N SER A 314 1.31 8.15 18.65
CA SER A 314 1.34 8.75 19.98
C SER A 314 2.70 8.73 20.66
N GLY A 315 3.62 7.96 20.19
CA GLY A 315 4.90 7.75 20.87
C GLY A 315 5.83 8.94 20.86
N LYS A 316 5.57 9.93 20.03
CA LYS A 316 6.46 11.07 19.90
C LYS A 316 5.91 12.35 20.46
N GLY A 317 6.66 12.91 21.38
CA GLY A 317 6.36 14.20 21.95
C GLY A 317 5.14 14.21 22.84
N GLY A 318 4.79 13.06 23.39
CA GLY A 318 3.53 12.91 24.10
C GLY A 318 2.36 13.06 23.14
N ALA A 319 1.32 12.37 23.37
CA ALA A 319 0.11 12.43 22.57
C ALA A 319 -0.51 13.84 22.63
N SER A 320 0.09 14.80 21.97
CA SER A 320 -0.61 16.04 21.73
C SER A 320 -1.74 15.76 20.76
N SER A 321 -2.86 16.39 20.98
CA SER A 321 -4.03 16.29 20.11
C SER A 321 -3.70 16.62 18.64
N GLU A 322 -2.68 17.39 18.42
CA GLU A 322 -2.19 17.78 17.08
C GLU A 322 -1.47 16.67 16.32
N GLN A 323 -0.97 15.68 17.03
CA GLN A 323 -0.34 14.52 16.43
C GLN A 323 -1.27 13.33 16.28
N LYS A 324 -2.38 13.44 16.94
CA LYS A 324 -3.48 12.51 16.74
C LYS A 324 -4.09 12.83 15.40
N GLY A 325 -4.43 11.96 14.65
CA GLY A 325 -5.27 12.38 13.59
C GLY A 325 -4.74 12.26 12.30
N LEU A 326 -4.17 11.23 12.18
CA LEU A 326 -4.02 10.76 10.89
C LEU A 326 -5.30 10.51 10.25
N VAL A 327 -6.22 10.04 11.02
CA VAL A 327 -7.51 9.68 10.54
C VAL A 327 -8.46 9.79 11.68
N ALA A 328 -9.65 10.16 11.42
CA ALA A 328 -10.74 9.98 12.35
C ALA A 328 -11.04 8.50 12.65
N ASN A 329 -10.18 7.61 12.21
CA ASN A 329 -10.41 6.19 12.18
C ASN A 329 -10.29 5.58 13.58
N GLY A 330 -11.39 5.12 14.09
CA GLY A 330 -11.42 4.31 15.29
C GLY A 330 -11.06 2.86 15.02
N GLY A 331 -11.21 2.05 16.04
CA GLY A 331 -10.99 0.62 15.91
C GLY A 331 -11.23 -0.12 17.22
N ILE A 332 -11.17 -1.43 17.15
CA ILE A 332 -11.40 -2.31 18.27
C ILE A 332 -10.39 -3.44 18.29
N THR A 333 -10.18 -4.04 19.46
CA THR A 333 -9.31 -5.20 19.60
C THR A 333 -10.07 -6.42 20.05
N PHE A 334 -9.66 -7.56 19.54
CA PHE A 334 -10.05 -8.87 20.03
C PHE A 334 -8.81 -9.65 20.45
N THR A 335 -8.74 -9.98 21.72
CA THR A 335 -7.59 -10.68 22.31
C THR A 335 -7.96 -12.12 22.63
N GLN A 336 -7.18 -13.05 22.15
CA GLN A 336 -7.28 -14.47 22.54
C GLN A 336 -5.98 -15.20 22.21
N GLN A 337 -5.94 -16.48 22.55
CA GLN A 337 -4.86 -17.37 22.13
C GLN A 337 -5.07 -17.76 20.65
N TRP A 338 -4.81 -16.83 19.74
CA TRP A 338 -5.02 -17.03 18.33
C TRP A 338 -4.18 -18.18 17.74
N TRP A 339 -3.11 -18.58 18.44
CA TRP A 339 -2.24 -19.67 18.06
C TRP A 339 -2.73 -21.06 18.53
N ASP A 340 -3.80 -21.09 19.29
CA ASP A 340 -4.38 -22.35 19.75
C ASP A 340 -5.16 -23.01 18.60
N PHE A 341 -4.48 -23.94 17.97
CA PHE A 341 -5.07 -24.80 16.97
C PHE A 341 -5.57 -26.07 17.67
N ASP A 342 -6.81 -26.06 18.02
CA ASP A 342 -7.50 -27.26 18.44
C ASP A 342 -7.83 -28.09 17.18
N ALA A 343 -7.17 -29.22 17.05
CA ALA A 343 -7.46 -30.31 16.10
C ALA A 343 -8.24 -29.85 14.85
N ASP A 344 -7.56 -29.31 13.87
CA ASP A 344 -8.06 -28.92 12.54
C ASP A 344 -8.87 -27.62 12.47
N LYS A 345 -8.98 -26.85 13.54
CA LYS A 345 -9.77 -25.62 13.53
C LYS A 345 -8.96 -24.47 14.13
N GLY A 346 -8.43 -23.61 13.27
CA GLY A 346 -7.88 -22.35 13.74
C GLY A 346 -8.94 -21.51 14.44
N LYS A 347 -8.51 -20.64 15.34
CA LYS A 347 -9.39 -19.64 15.97
C LYS A 347 -9.97 -18.72 14.90
N TYR A 348 -11.17 -18.23 15.12
CA TYR A 348 -11.88 -17.41 14.15
C TYR A 348 -12.79 -16.39 14.81
N PHE A 349 -13.27 -15.46 14.02
CA PHE A 349 -14.41 -14.63 14.31
C PHE A 349 -15.31 -14.54 13.08
N ASP A 350 -16.62 -14.36 13.32
CA ASP A 350 -17.64 -14.32 12.29
C ASP A 350 -18.25 -12.93 12.18
N ILE A 351 -18.50 -12.53 10.94
CA ILE A 351 -19.17 -11.29 10.59
C ILE A 351 -20.44 -11.69 9.83
N SER A 352 -21.61 -11.34 10.35
CA SER A 352 -22.86 -11.68 9.72
C SER A 352 -23.70 -10.47 9.38
N PHE A 353 -24.42 -10.55 8.28
CA PHE A 353 -25.28 -9.50 7.75
C PHE A 353 -26.34 -10.09 6.82
N SER A 354 -27.35 -9.30 6.50
CA SER A 354 -28.37 -9.65 5.52
C SER A 354 -28.12 -8.95 4.19
N THR A 355 -28.32 -9.65 3.12
CA THR A 355 -28.39 -9.10 1.76
C THR A 355 -29.74 -9.28 1.12
N GLN A 356 -30.76 -9.56 1.93
CA GLN A 356 -32.12 -9.75 1.45
C GLN A 356 -32.62 -8.49 0.74
N GLY A 357 -33.16 -8.69 -0.46
CA GLY A 357 -33.61 -7.59 -1.32
C GLY A 357 -32.48 -6.83 -2.04
N ILE A 358 -31.22 -7.22 -1.85
CA ILE A 358 -30.07 -6.65 -2.53
C ILE A 358 -29.75 -7.48 -3.75
N SER A 359 -29.63 -6.81 -4.90
CA SER A 359 -29.19 -7.39 -6.16
C SER A 359 -28.11 -6.52 -6.79
N GLY A 360 -27.24 -7.10 -7.56
CA GLY A 360 -26.18 -6.40 -8.23
C GLY A 360 -25.22 -7.34 -8.96
N SER A 361 -24.14 -6.80 -9.44
CA SER A 361 -23.13 -7.53 -10.20
C SER A 361 -21.94 -7.96 -9.35
N ASN A 362 -21.56 -7.17 -8.36
CA ASN A 362 -20.39 -7.42 -7.52
C ASN A 362 -20.66 -7.06 -6.07
N MET A 363 -20.17 -7.90 -5.18
CA MET A 363 -20.12 -7.64 -3.75
C MET A 363 -18.71 -7.84 -3.28
N VAL A 364 -18.22 -6.95 -2.44
CA VAL A 364 -16.85 -6.99 -1.92
C VAL A 364 -16.87 -6.89 -0.41
N PHE A 365 -15.91 -7.58 0.20
CA PHE A 365 -15.57 -7.49 1.61
C PHE A 365 -14.22 -6.82 1.75
N GLY A 366 -14.16 -5.79 2.57
CA GLY A 366 -12.91 -5.07 2.88
C GLY A 366 -12.64 -5.07 4.38
N ILE A 367 -11.37 -5.19 4.73
CA ILE A 367 -10.90 -5.11 6.12
C ILE A 367 -9.61 -4.30 6.22
N VAL A 368 -9.58 -3.41 7.20
CA VAL A 368 -8.37 -2.71 7.64
C VAL A 368 -8.03 -3.24 9.01
N TRP A 369 -6.94 -3.95 9.13
CA TRP A 369 -6.61 -4.59 10.39
C TRP A 369 -5.12 -4.79 10.62
N GLY A 370 -4.77 -5.02 11.87
CA GLY A 370 -3.45 -5.40 12.33
C GLY A 370 -3.51 -6.58 13.27
N HIS A 371 -2.40 -7.28 13.46
CA HIS A 371 -2.34 -8.40 14.38
C HIS A 371 -0.99 -8.44 15.11
N GLY A 372 -1.02 -8.73 16.38
CA GLY A 372 0.16 -8.80 17.24
C GLY A 372 -0.02 -8.01 18.53
N SER A 373 1.07 -7.81 19.24
CA SER A 373 1.09 -6.97 20.42
C SER A 373 1.45 -5.53 20.09
N MET A 374 0.91 -4.59 20.82
CA MET A 374 1.26 -3.18 20.71
C MET A 374 2.61 -2.84 21.30
N SER A 375 2.97 -3.50 22.38
CA SER A 375 4.13 -3.14 23.20
C SER A 375 5.17 -4.22 23.28
N ASN A 376 4.92 -5.39 22.71
CA ASN A 376 5.80 -6.54 22.83
C ASN A 376 5.96 -7.26 21.50
N THR A 377 7.15 -7.19 20.93
CA THR A 377 7.50 -7.84 19.68
C THR A 377 7.57 -9.36 19.77
N THR A 378 7.63 -9.91 20.95
CA THR A 378 7.61 -11.37 21.14
C THR A 378 6.22 -11.97 21.05
N LEU A 379 5.19 -11.17 21.23
CA LEU A 379 3.79 -11.59 21.09
C LEU A 379 3.30 -11.35 19.67
N SER A 380 3.82 -12.12 18.74
CA SER A 380 3.34 -12.05 17.36
C SER A 380 2.00 -12.78 17.19
N GLY A 381 1.25 -12.39 16.19
CA GLY A 381 0.02 -13.08 15.79
C GLY A 381 0.20 -13.92 14.54
N PRO A 382 -0.78 -14.75 14.19
CA PRO A 382 -0.77 -15.47 12.93
C PRO A 382 -0.75 -14.53 11.74
N ALA A 383 -0.01 -14.91 10.70
CA ALA A 383 0.07 -14.13 9.47
C ALA A 383 -0.96 -14.58 8.43
N HIS A 384 -1.34 -15.84 8.43
CA HIS A 384 -2.21 -16.42 7.42
C HIS A 384 -3.61 -16.67 7.97
N TRP A 385 -4.59 -16.12 7.26
CA TRP A 385 -6.00 -16.24 7.61
C TRP A 385 -6.81 -16.69 6.42
N ASN A 386 -7.72 -17.64 6.63
CA ASN A 386 -8.71 -18.00 5.63
C ASN A 386 -9.92 -17.07 5.73
N LEU A 387 -10.45 -16.66 4.60
CA LEU A 387 -11.75 -16.02 4.51
C LEU A 387 -12.75 -17.04 3.96
N LEU A 388 -13.70 -17.42 4.78
CA LEU A 388 -14.77 -18.35 4.44
C LEU A 388 -16.09 -17.61 4.39
N TYR A 389 -17.06 -18.15 3.66
CA TYR A 389 -18.41 -17.61 3.62
C TYR A 389 -19.46 -18.69 3.75
N SER A 390 -20.60 -18.31 4.28
CA SER A 390 -21.80 -19.13 4.40
C SER A 390 -23.00 -18.32 3.94
N VAL A 391 -23.88 -18.96 3.19
CA VAL A 391 -25.17 -18.38 2.77
C VAL A 391 -26.38 -19.11 3.36
N ASP A 392 -26.13 -20.06 4.24
CA ASP A 392 -27.15 -20.86 4.94
C ASP A 392 -27.19 -20.61 6.45
N GLY A 393 -26.86 -19.39 6.84
CA GLY A 393 -26.91 -18.96 8.23
C GLY A 393 -25.76 -19.44 9.10
N GLY A 394 -24.67 -19.93 8.50
CA GLY A 394 -23.48 -20.40 9.21
C GLY A 394 -23.45 -21.92 9.41
N THR A 395 -24.28 -22.67 8.70
CA THR A 395 -24.30 -24.14 8.77
C THR A 395 -23.16 -24.73 7.96
N THR A 396 -22.94 -24.25 6.74
CA THR A 396 -21.85 -24.68 5.87
C THR A 396 -21.01 -23.50 5.41
N PHE A 397 -19.71 -23.73 5.27
CA PHE A 397 -18.75 -22.71 4.83
C PHE A 397 -17.95 -23.19 3.64
N GLN A 398 -17.63 -22.24 2.76
CA GLN A 398 -16.75 -22.45 1.61
C GLN A 398 -15.69 -21.33 1.62
N ALA A 399 -14.54 -21.58 1.01
CA ALA A 399 -13.52 -20.56 0.86
C ALA A 399 -13.99 -19.48 -0.12
N VAL A 400 -13.81 -18.23 0.24
CA VAL A 400 -13.92 -17.12 -0.70
C VAL A 400 -12.78 -17.24 -1.71
N PRO A 401 -13.00 -17.02 -3.01
CA PRO A 401 -11.92 -17.02 -3.99
C PRO A 401 -10.78 -16.07 -3.59
N ASP A 402 -9.57 -16.43 -3.93
CA ASP A 402 -8.35 -15.72 -3.56
C ASP A 402 -8.05 -15.67 -2.04
N SER A 403 -8.71 -16.50 -1.26
CA SER A 403 -8.31 -16.79 0.12
C SER A 403 -7.04 -17.71 0.10
N PRO A 404 -6.12 -17.60 1.06
CA PRO A 404 -6.19 -16.86 2.31
C PRO A 404 -5.77 -15.40 2.19
N ILE A 405 -6.11 -14.64 3.23
CA ILE A 405 -5.56 -13.32 3.46
C ILE A 405 -4.23 -13.48 4.20
N ILE A 406 -3.18 -12.95 3.63
CA ILE A 406 -1.88 -12.92 4.30
C ILE A 406 -1.73 -11.59 5.01
N LYS A 407 -2.03 -11.59 6.30
CA LYS A 407 -1.88 -10.44 7.16
C LYS A 407 -0.47 -10.39 7.71
N LYS A 408 0.30 -9.43 7.28
CA LYS A 408 1.64 -9.20 7.78
C LYS A 408 1.65 -8.11 8.82
N ARG A 409 2.49 -8.27 9.82
CA ARG A 409 2.66 -7.27 10.85
C ARG A 409 3.51 -6.13 10.33
N SER A 410 3.03 -4.91 10.50
CA SER A 410 3.84 -3.72 10.32
C SER A 410 4.30 -3.22 11.68
N ILE A 411 5.53 -2.73 11.73
CA ILE A 411 6.08 -2.12 12.92
C ILE A 411 6.42 -0.68 12.59
N THR A 412 5.95 0.21 13.41
CA THR A 412 6.29 1.61 13.34
C THR A 412 6.91 2.05 14.65
N TRP A 413 7.82 2.99 14.56
CA TRP A 413 8.59 3.49 15.67
C TRP A 413 8.48 5.00 15.72
N TRP A 414 8.28 5.56 16.88
CA TRP A 414 8.27 6.97 17.05
C TRP A 414 8.82 7.47 18.35
N SER A 415 9.31 6.63 19.18
CA SER A 415 10.05 7.05 20.36
C SER A 415 11.54 6.97 20.09
N THR A 416 12.27 8.00 20.51
CA THR A 416 13.72 7.99 20.48
C THR A 416 14.31 7.28 21.70
N THR A 417 13.52 7.06 22.74
CA THR A 417 13.96 6.48 24.00
C THR A 417 13.39 5.10 24.26
N SER A 418 12.19 4.85 23.78
CA SER A 418 11.58 3.52 23.79
C SER A 418 10.96 3.29 22.44
N GLN A 419 11.26 2.18 21.84
CA GLN A 419 10.70 1.82 20.57
C GLN A 419 9.41 1.06 20.81
N ASP A 420 8.30 1.78 20.73
CA ASP A 420 7.00 1.14 20.75
C ASP A 420 6.77 0.50 19.39
N SER A 421 6.74 -0.81 19.37
CA SER A 421 6.33 -1.51 18.18
C SER A 421 4.83 -1.70 18.22
N THR A 422 4.14 -1.05 17.32
CA THR A 422 2.71 -1.29 17.15
C THR A 422 2.47 -2.10 15.88
N PRO A 423 1.49 -3.01 15.88
CA PRO A 423 1.07 -3.65 14.66
C PRO A 423 0.57 -2.58 13.69
N GLY A 424 1.16 -2.51 12.53
CA GLY A 424 0.65 -1.68 11.46
C GLY A 424 -0.64 -2.25 10.91
N PHE A 425 -1.39 -1.40 10.23
CA PHE A 425 -2.59 -1.80 9.54
C PHE A 425 -2.32 -2.07 8.09
N THR A 426 -2.92 -3.13 7.58
CA THR A 426 -2.96 -3.42 6.15
C THR A 426 -4.41 -3.53 5.71
N GLU A 427 -4.64 -3.20 4.46
CA GLU A 427 -5.94 -3.24 3.83
C GLU A 427 -6.05 -4.46 2.94
N HIS A 428 -7.17 -5.14 3.00
CA HIS A 428 -7.45 -6.30 2.16
C HIS A 428 -8.88 -6.20 1.65
N LEU A 429 -9.09 -6.60 0.41
CA LEU A 429 -10.41 -6.66 -0.20
C LEU A 429 -10.55 -7.95 -0.99
N ARG A 430 -11.70 -8.60 -0.84
CA ARG A 430 -12.04 -9.81 -1.59
C ARG A 430 -13.41 -9.67 -2.20
N LYS A 431 -13.50 -10.09 -3.46
CA LYS A 431 -14.80 -10.21 -4.13
C LYS A 431 -15.53 -11.41 -3.55
N LEU A 432 -16.75 -11.21 -3.12
CA LEU A 432 -17.60 -12.28 -2.61
C LEU A 432 -18.30 -12.99 -3.77
N PRO A 433 -18.59 -14.28 -3.62
CA PRO A 433 -19.38 -15.04 -4.61
C PRO A 433 -20.77 -14.44 -4.82
N ALA A 434 -21.28 -14.60 -6.04
CA ALA A 434 -22.58 -14.05 -6.43
C ALA A 434 -23.76 -14.57 -5.59
N ASP A 435 -23.65 -15.77 -5.04
CA ASP A 435 -24.68 -16.35 -4.16
C ASP A 435 -24.80 -15.67 -2.79
N CYS A 436 -23.92 -14.73 -2.48
CA CYS A 436 -24.09 -13.84 -1.33
C CYS A 436 -25.19 -12.80 -1.52
N PHE A 437 -25.65 -12.53 -2.74
CA PHE A 437 -26.79 -11.65 -2.99
C PHE A 437 -28.12 -12.30 -2.61
N GLY A 438 -29.04 -11.50 -2.10
CA GLY A 438 -30.42 -11.90 -1.84
C GLY A 438 -30.57 -12.93 -0.71
N ARG A 439 -29.68 -12.92 0.27
CA ARG A 439 -29.70 -13.87 1.38
C ARG A 439 -30.17 -13.23 2.66
N GLU A 440 -30.94 -13.98 3.42
CA GLU A 440 -31.41 -13.56 4.74
C GLU A 440 -30.23 -13.37 5.71
N LYS A 441 -29.24 -14.27 5.63
CA LYS A 441 -28.05 -14.20 6.46
C LYS A 441 -26.83 -14.74 5.71
N VAL A 442 -25.86 -13.85 5.50
CA VAL A 442 -24.51 -14.20 5.06
C VAL A 442 -23.61 -14.18 6.29
N VAL A 443 -22.73 -15.15 6.41
CA VAL A 443 -21.69 -15.19 7.45
C VAL A 443 -20.34 -15.26 6.78
N LEU A 444 -19.47 -14.29 7.08
CA LEU A 444 -18.07 -14.33 6.69
C LEU A 444 -17.24 -14.74 7.90
N ARG A 445 -16.36 -15.71 7.70
CA ARG A 445 -15.49 -16.21 8.76
C ARG A 445 -14.05 -15.92 8.44
N LEU A 446 -13.40 -15.20 9.35
CA LEU A 446 -11.95 -15.01 9.35
C LEU A 446 -11.32 -16.00 10.32
N GLN A 447 -10.64 -16.99 9.78
CA GLN A 447 -10.08 -18.09 10.53
C GLN A 447 -8.57 -18.18 10.34
N VAL A 448 -7.84 -18.34 11.43
CA VAL A 448 -6.40 -18.59 11.35
C VAL A 448 -6.14 -19.84 10.53
N ALA A 449 -5.30 -19.71 9.50
CA ALA A 449 -5.07 -20.76 8.52
C ALA A 449 -3.97 -21.74 8.93
N ASP A 450 -2.93 -21.23 9.60
CA ASP A 450 -1.78 -22.02 10.02
C ASP A 450 -0.95 -21.29 11.10
N LYS A 451 0.15 -21.91 11.50
CA LYS A 451 1.06 -21.37 12.53
C LYS A 451 2.19 -20.52 11.93
N VAL A 452 1.95 -19.86 10.81
CA VAL A 452 2.95 -18.97 10.22
C VAL A 452 2.84 -17.58 10.82
N THR A 453 3.97 -17.03 11.19
CA THR A 453 4.11 -15.64 11.62
C THR A 453 5.17 -14.93 10.78
N ASP A 454 5.04 -13.63 10.63
CA ASP A 454 6.03 -12.79 9.97
C ASP A 454 7.17 -12.34 10.91
N ILE A 455 7.08 -12.67 12.18
CA ILE A 455 8.09 -12.32 13.18
C ILE A 455 8.52 -13.59 13.94
N ALA A 456 9.82 -13.80 13.98
CA ALA A 456 10.39 -14.89 14.76
C ALA A 456 10.12 -14.67 16.27
N PRO A 457 9.69 -15.70 17.01
CA PRO A 457 9.53 -15.60 18.45
C PRO A 457 10.83 -15.15 19.14
N GLY A 458 10.70 -14.31 20.16
CA GLY A 458 11.84 -13.77 20.88
C GLY A 458 12.59 -12.65 20.16
N THR A 459 12.18 -12.28 18.96
CA THR A 459 12.79 -11.17 18.23
C THR A 459 12.46 -9.85 18.93
N SER A 460 13.49 -9.11 19.32
CA SER A 460 13.32 -7.76 19.85
C SER A 460 12.93 -6.80 18.73
N ALA A 461 12.36 -5.66 19.10
CA ALA A 461 12.02 -4.63 18.16
C ALA A 461 13.21 -4.15 17.33
N SER A 462 14.34 -3.92 17.96
CA SER A 462 15.56 -3.51 17.25
C SER A 462 16.11 -4.62 16.35
N THR A 463 16.04 -5.85 16.77
CA THR A 463 16.44 -7.00 15.95
C THR A 463 15.54 -7.13 14.73
N TYR A 464 14.23 -6.95 14.92
CA TYR A 464 13.29 -6.97 13.82
C TYR A 464 13.63 -5.92 12.76
N LEU A 465 13.89 -4.70 13.19
CA LEU A 465 14.26 -3.62 12.28
C LEU A 465 15.59 -3.83 11.56
N THR A 466 16.52 -4.52 12.20
CA THR A 466 17.81 -4.84 11.58
C THR A 466 17.73 -6.02 10.61
N ASN A 467 16.75 -6.87 10.77
CA ASN A 467 16.54 -8.08 9.96
C ASN A 467 15.30 -7.96 9.08
N LEU A 468 15.30 -6.98 8.21
CA LEU A 468 14.17 -6.71 7.31
C LEU A 468 13.83 -7.85 6.35
N GLY A 469 14.72 -8.81 6.21
CA GLY A 469 14.49 -10.01 5.40
C GLY A 469 13.68 -11.10 6.07
N ILE A 470 13.28 -10.92 7.33
CA ILE A 470 12.40 -11.88 8.01
C ILE A 470 10.99 -11.72 7.44
N GLU A 471 10.68 -12.49 6.44
CA GLU A 471 9.38 -12.44 5.79
C GLU A 471 8.31 -13.15 6.62
N LYS A 472 8.63 -14.31 7.08
CA LYS A 472 7.75 -15.16 7.87
C LYS A 472 8.57 -16.24 8.57
N GLY A 473 8.14 -16.61 9.74
CA GLY A 473 8.67 -17.74 10.45
C GLY A 473 7.68 -18.90 10.42
N THR A 474 8.15 -20.08 10.13
CA THR A 474 7.39 -21.33 10.37
C THR A 474 7.60 -21.79 11.78
N LEU A 475 7.58 -20.89 12.73
CA LEU A 475 7.90 -21.20 14.10
C LEU A 475 6.62 -21.52 14.84
N THR A 476 6.66 -22.56 15.63
CA THR A 476 5.71 -22.67 16.73
C THR A 476 6.10 -21.55 17.68
N PRO A 477 5.31 -20.48 17.78
CA PRO A 477 5.74 -19.39 18.63
C PRO A 477 5.90 -19.88 20.05
N SER A 478 6.98 -19.50 20.70
CA SER A 478 7.15 -19.72 22.15
C SER A 478 6.06 -19.02 22.95
N VAL A 479 5.34 -18.16 22.30
CA VAL A 479 4.17 -17.42 22.77
C VAL A 479 2.84 -18.14 22.52
N ALA A 480 2.85 -19.38 22.12
CA ALA A 480 1.62 -20.17 21.90
C ALA A 480 0.70 -20.19 23.12
N ALA A 481 1.24 -20.00 24.31
CA ALA A 481 0.47 -19.85 25.53
C ALA A 481 0.00 -18.43 25.80
N GLY A 482 0.45 -17.45 25.02
CA GLY A 482 0.11 -16.03 25.20
C GLY A 482 -1.07 -15.59 24.35
N ASN A 483 -1.77 -14.59 24.84
CA ASN A 483 -2.79 -13.90 24.06
C ASN A 483 -2.14 -12.94 23.07
N SER A 484 -2.67 -12.91 21.85
CA SER A 484 -2.36 -11.89 20.85
C SER A 484 -3.62 -11.13 20.48
N GLN A 485 -3.45 -9.94 19.90
CA GLN A 485 -4.55 -9.05 19.57
C GLN A 485 -4.77 -8.99 18.06
N ALA A 486 -6.00 -9.21 17.62
CA ALA A 486 -6.46 -8.77 16.33
C ALA A 486 -7.05 -7.37 16.49
N ARG A 487 -6.47 -6.39 15.79
CA ARG A 487 -6.87 -4.99 15.86
C ARG A 487 -7.54 -4.62 14.56
N ILE A 488 -8.81 -4.26 14.66
CA ILE A 488 -9.66 -4.01 13.49
C ILE A 488 -9.99 -2.54 13.44
N GLY A 489 -9.62 -1.87 12.36
CA GLY A 489 -9.95 -0.48 12.10
C GLY A 489 -11.25 -0.33 11.34
N THR A 490 -11.45 -1.15 10.31
CA THR A 490 -12.65 -1.10 9.49
C THR A 490 -12.99 -2.48 8.97
N ILE A 491 -14.27 -2.79 8.96
CA ILE A 491 -14.88 -3.89 8.20
C ILE A 491 -15.98 -3.29 7.35
N THR A 492 -15.97 -3.57 6.06
CA THR A 492 -16.98 -3.05 5.14
C THR A 492 -17.43 -4.11 4.15
N VAL A 493 -18.71 -4.14 3.83
CA VAL A 493 -19.28 -4.91 2.75
C VAL A 493 -20.01 -3.96 1.82
N ARG A 494 -19.64 -3.96 0.56
CA ARG A 494 -20.18 -3.07 -0.46
C ARG A 494 -20.58 -3.86 -1.69
N TYR A 495 -21.49 -3.27 -2.49
CA TYR A 495 -21.96 -3.88 -3.74
C TYR A 495 -22.23 -2.83 -4.81
N ASN A 496 -22.28 -3.26 -6.03
CA ASN A 496 -22.76 -2.50 -7.18
C ASN A 496 -23.51 -3.37 -8.20
#